data_af8771d5a45d89fbfaadef3a50e51ef8
#
_entry.id   af8771d5a45d89fbfaadef3a50e51ef8
#
_cell.length_a   1.000
_cell.length_b   1.000
_cell.length_c   1.000
_cell.angle_alpha   90.00
_cell.angle_beta   90.00
_cell.angle_gamma   90.00
#
_symmetry.space_group_name_H-M   'P 1'
#
loop_
_entity.id
_entity.type
_entity.pdbx_description
1 polymer ?
#
loop_
_entity_poly.entity_id
_entity_poly.type
_entity_poly.pdbx_seq_one_letter_code
_entity_poly.pdbx_strand_id
1 'polypeptide(L)'
;YGKTTAVNWYLTKQLKTEQVVLIRISIYSDNLSVFWKSVQRAFAFSGLHILDEYDCPTDAASAGVLADVLCHAMTGEQNYYIFIDDFHLLGDERVADFLGVLGNMLPLNVHLIVASRANILRGNVVLRLGSKLYRLSGENLRLNAEELSVYAQKCGTSLNASQLSELLHSSEGWFSAVYLN
;
A
#
# COMPACT_ATOMS: atom_id res chain seq x y z
N TYR A 1 10.69 -0.50 -7.39
CA TYR A 1 11.51 -1.60 -6.91
C TYR A 1 10.70 -2.69 -6.17
N GLY A 2 9.71 -3.33 -6.85
CA GLY A 2 9.01 -4.50 -6.33
C GLY A 2 7.88 -4.24 -5.32
N LYS A 3 7.70 -3.04 -4.77
CA LYS A 3 6.65 -2.75 -3.77
C LYS A 3 5.24 -3.06 -4.29
N THR A 4 4.87 -2.46 -5.41
CA THR A 4 3.58 -2.70 -6.07
C THR A 4 3.37 -4.18 -6.39
N THR A 5 4.42 -4.87 -6.85
CA THR A 5 4.39 -6.31 -7.14
C THR A 5 4.14 -7.13 -5.88
N ALA A 6 4.85 -6.83 -4.80
CA ALA A 6 4.69 -7.51 -3.51
C ALA A 6 3.28 -7.30 -2.93
N VAL A 7 2.77 -6.06 -2.97
CA VAL A 7 1.41 -5.75 -2.51
C VAL A 7 0.37 -6.46 -3.38
N ASN A 8 0.52 -6.42 -4.70
CA ASN A 8 -0.40 -7.11 -5.61
C ASN A 8 -0.42 -8.62 -5.38
N TRP A 9 0.75 -9.24 -5.16
CA TRP A 9 0.83 -10.66 -4.83
C TRP A 9 0.11 -10.98 -3.52
N TYR A 10 0.34 -10.18 -2.48
CA TYR A 10 -0.32 -10.31 -1.19
C TYR A 10 -1.84 -10.19 -1.33
N LEU A 11 -2.32 -9.12 -1.96
CA LEU A 11 -3.76 -8.87 -2.17
C LEU A 11 -4.43 -9.96 -3.00
N THR A 12 -3.76 -10.46 -4.06
CA THR A 12 -4.27 -11.59 -4.86
C THR A 12 -4.45 -12.86 -4.03
N LYS A 13 -3.57 -13.06 -3.03
CA LYS A 13 -3.69 -14.19 -2.11
C LYS A 13 -4.89 -14.01 -1.17
N GLN A 14 -5.08 -12.82 -0.62
CA GLN A 14 -6.22 -12.53 0.27
C GLN A 14 -7.56 -12.67 -0.46
N LEU A 15 -7.68 -12.14 -1.69
CA LEU A 15 -8.87 -12.24 -2.52
C LEU A 15 -9.31 -13.69 -2.83
N LYS A 16 -8.40 -14.66 -2.72
CA LYS A 16 -8.70 -16.09 -2.95
C LYS A 16 -9.24 -16.80 -1.70
N THR A 17 -8.97 -16.26 -0.54
CA THR A 17 -9.22 -16.94 0.75
C THR A 17 -10.41 -16.38 1.50
N GLU A 18 -10.81 -15.14 1.25
CA GLU A 18 -11.82 -14.42 2.02
C GLU A 18 -12.71 -13.57 1.11
N GLN A 19 -13.90 -13.20 1.61
CA GLN A 19 -14.71 -12.13 1.02
C GLN A 19 -14.06 -10.79 1.34
N VAL A 20 -13.30 -10.26 0.40
CA VAL A 20 -12.50 -9.04 0.54
C VAL A 20 -12.97 -8.00 -0.46
N VAL A 21 -13.15 -6.77 -0.01
CA VAL A 21 -13.30 -5.60 -0.88
C VAL A 21 -11.95 -4.93 -1.04
N LEU A 22 -11.49 -4.84 -2.28
CA LEU A 22 -10.25 -4.16 -2.62
C LEU A 22 -10.56 -2.79 -3.24
N ILE A 23 -10.09 -1.73 -2.58
CA ILE A 23 -10.16 -0.35 -3.04
C ILE A 23 -8.74 0.06 -3.46
N ARG A 24 -8.51 0.20 -4.77
CA ARG A 24 -7.19 0.52 -5.31
C ARG A 24 -7.16 1.95 -5.83
N ILE A 25 -6.22 2.74 -5.31
CA ILE A 25 -5.99 4.13 -5.65
C ILE A 25 -4.58 4.26 -6.21
N SER A 26 -4.44 4.73 -7.45
CA SER A 26 -3.14 5.03 -8.05
C SER A 26 -2.99 6.54 -8.20
N ILE A 27 -1.83 7.06 -7.83
CA ILE A 27 -1.52 8.48 -7.93
C ILE A 27 -0.67 8.71 -9.18
N TYR A 28 -1.11 9.62 -10.04
CA TYR A 28 -0.45 9.90 -11.33
C TYR A 28 0.12 11.32 -11.42
N SER A 29 -0.24 12.21 -10.49
CA SER A 29 0.21 13.60 -10.50
C SER A 29 0.15 14.22 -9.11
N ASP A 30 0.88 15.32 -8.91
CA ASP A 30 0.82 16.17 -7.73
C ASP A 30 -0.36 17.16 -7.81
N ASN A 31 -1.56 16.65 -8.02
CA ASN A 31 -2.77 17.46 -8.07
C ASN A 31 -3.84 16.88 -7.12
N LEU A 32 -4.12 17.63 -6.06
CA LEU A 32 -5.04 17.21 -5.01
C LEU A 32 -6.45 16.88 -5.52
N SER A 33 -6.97 17.68 -6.44
CA SER A 33 -8.32 17.46 -7.00
C SER A 33 -8.37 16.20 -7.86
N VAL A 34 -7.30 15.92 -8.63
CA VAL A 34 -7.20 14.68 -9.42
C VAL A 34 -7.08 13.48 -8.51
N PHE A 35 -6.25 13.58 -7.47
CA PHE A 35 -6.12 12.54 -6.45
C PHE A 35 -7.47 12.24 -5.79
N TRP A 36 -8.17 13.29 -5.32
CA TRP A 36 -9.44 13.08 -4.62
C TRP A 36 -10.51 12.44 -5.51
N LYS A 37 -10.62 12.87 -6.76
CA LYS A 37 -11.50 12.20 -7.73
C LYS A 37 -11.13 10.74 -7.96
N SER A 38 -9.84 10.41 -7.92
CA SER A 38 -9.40 9.01 -8.03
C SER A 38 -9.80 8.20 -6.80
N VAL A 39 -9.73 8.79 -5.61
CA VAL A 39 -10.22 8.18 -4.35
C VAL A 39 -11.74 7.91 -4.45
N GLN A 40 -12.54 8.94 -4.75
CA GLN A 40 -14.00 8.80 -4.88
C GLN A 40 -14.37 7.70 -5.86
N ARG A 41 -13.74 7.68 -7.05
CA ARG A 41 -13.99 6.65 -8.07
C ARG A 41 -13.61 5.25 -7.57
N ALA A 42 -12.46 5.10 -6.91
CA ALA A 42 -12.04 3.80 -6.40
C ALA A 42 -13.03 3.22 -5.36
N PHE A 43 -13.56 4.06 -4.49
CA PHE A 43 -14.60 3.69 -3.54
C PHE A 43 -15.91 3.34 -4.25
N ALA A 44 -16.38 4.17 -5.19
CA ALA A 44 -17.60 3.91 -5.96
C ALA A 44 -17.50 2.61 -6.77
N PHE A 45 -16.36 2.30 -7.40
CA PHE A 45 -16.12 1.02 -8.09
C PHE A 45 -16.21 -0.19 -7.18
N SER A 46 -15.93 -0.01 -5.90
CA SER A 46 -16.07 -1.06 -4.88
C SER A 46 -17.47 -1.13 -4.27
N GLY A 47 -18.43 -0.39 -4.83
CA GLY A 47 -19.81 -0.32 -4.34
C GLY A 47 -20.02 0.61 -3.13
N LEU A 48 -19.02 1.41 -2.77
CA LEU A 48 -19.04 2.32 -1.64
C LEU A 48 -19.16 3.78 -2.13
N HIS A 49 -20.39 4.29 -2.17
CA HIS A 49 -20.70 5.66 -2.61
C HIS A 49 -20.63 6.72 -1.52
N ILE A 50 -19.97 6.40 -0.41
CA ILE A 50 -19.88 7.23 0.80
C ILE A 50 -19.06 8.50 0.63
N LEU A 51 -18.19 8.56 -0.37
CA LEU A 51 -17.31 9.72 -0.62
C LEU A 51 -17.83 10.67 -1.71
N ASP A 52 -18.93 10.34 -2.39
CA ASP A 52 -19.39 11.08 -3.57
C ASP A 52 -19.71 12.55 -3.24
N GLU A 53 -20.18 12.84 -2.01
CA GLU A 53 -20.55 14.17 -1.54
C GLU A 53 -19.49 14.88 -0.67
N TYR A 54 -18.32 14.24 -0.47
CA TYR A 54 -17.27 14.79 0.38
C TYR A 54 -16.12 15.35 -0.43
N ASP A 55 -15.66 16.55 -0.05
CA ASP A 55 -14.41 17.11 -0.53
C ASP A 55 -13.19 16.52 0.16
N CYS A 56 -12.02 16.68 -0.45
CA CYS A 56 -10.75 16.31 0.18
C CYS A 56 -10.55 17.12 1.46
N PRO A 57 -10.27 16.47 2.61
CA PRO A 57 -10.11 17.20 3.86
C PRO A 57 -8.94 18.17 3.82
N THR A 58 -9.17 19.38 4.30
CA THR A 58 -8.20 20.47 4.28
C THR A 58 -7.59 20.78 5.63
N ASP A 59 -8.19 20.29 6.71
CA ASP A 59 -7.78 20.48 8.08
C ASP A 59 -8.08 19.25 8.97
N ALA A 60 -7.65 19.29 10.21
CA ALA A 60 -7.80 18.18 11.15
C ALA A 60 -9.27 17.88 11.50
N ALA A 61 -10.15 18.88 11.48
CA ALA A 61 -11.57 18.70 11.81
C ALA A 61 -12.27 17.96 10.68
N SER A 62 -12.13 18.42 9.43
CA SER A 62 -12.68 17.76 8.25
C SER A 62 -12.09 16.36 8.05
N ALA A 63 -10.80 16.17 8.35
CA ALA A 63 -10.15 14.87 8.33
C ALA A 63 -10.75 13.90 9.37
N GLY A 64 -11.05 14.39 10.58
CA GLY A 64 -11.69 13.60 11.63
C GLY A 64 -13.10 13.15 11.25
N VAL A 65 -13.92 14.08 10.74
CA VAL A 65 -15.28 13.78 10.29
C VAL A 65 -15.29 12.75 9.18
N LEU A 66 -14.42 12.93 8.17
CA LEU A 66 -14.36 12.02 7.04
C LEU A 66 -13.85 10.63 7.45
N ALA A 67 -12.86 10.56 8.36
CA ALA A 67 -12.37 9.29 8.89
C ALA A 67 -13.47 8.54 9.67
N ASP A 68 -14.30 9.25 10.46
CA ASP A 68 -15.42 8.67 11.18
C ASP A 68 -16.47 8.09 10.23
N VAL A 69 -16.85 8.86 9.20
CA VAL A 69 -17.79 8.40 8.15
C VAL A 69 -17.29 7.14 7.47
N LEU A 70 -16.00 7.12 7.05
CA LEU A 70 -15.39 5.96 6.41
C LEU A 70 -15.37 4.74 7.34
N CYS A 71 -14.95 4.92 8.59
CA CYS A 71 -14.88 3.84 9.56
C CYS A 71 -16.27 3.25 9.84
N HIS A 72 -17.29 4.10 10.00
CA HIS A 72 -18.66 3.65 10.19
C HIS A 72 -19.19 2.83 9.02
N ALA A 73 -18.96 3.31 7.80
CA ALA A 73 -19.43 2.64 6.59
C ALA A 73 -18.73 1.29 6.32
N MET A 74 -17.49 1.13 6.80
CA MET A 74 -16.71 -0.09 6.61
C MET A 74 -16.71 -1.01 7.83
N THR A 75 -17.47 -0.69 8.88
CA THR A 75 -17.61 -1.56 10.07
C THR A 75 -18.47 -2.78 9.72
N GLY A 76 -18.04 -3.98 10.12
CA GLY A 76 -18.79 -5.22 9.91
C GLY A 76 -17.88 -6.44 9.76
N GLU A 77 -18.43 -7.51 9.18
CA GLU A 77 -17.71 -8.79 9.00
C GLU A 77 -16.83 -8.81 7.73
N GLN A 78 -17.09 -7.90 6.79
CA GLN A 78 -16.37 -7.83 5.53
C GLN A 78 -14.99 -7.20 5.71
N ASN A 79 -13.96 -7.81 5.15
CA ASN A 79 -12.62 -7.27 5.16
C ASN A 79 -12.42 -6.28 3.99
N TYR A 80 -11.82 -5.12 4.28
CA TYR A 80 -11.50 -4.07 3.31
C TYR A 80 -10.01 -3.86 3.23
N TYR A 81 -9.48 -3.80 2.01
CA TYR A 81 -8.11 -3.42 1.74
C TYR A 81 -8.09 -2.15 0.89
N ILE A 82 -7.61 -1.06 1.46
CA ILE A 82 -7.41 0.21 0.76
C ILE A 82 -5.94 0.27 0.38
N PHE A 83 -5.64 0.21 -0.91
CA PHE A 83 -4.26 0.27 -1.41
C PHE A 83 -4.03 1.55 -2.18
N ILE A 84 -3.14 2.41 -1.67
CA ILE A 84 -2.68 3.64 -2.31
C ILE A 84 -1.28 3.41 -2.86
N ASP A 85 -1.14 3.47 -4.18
CA ASP A 85 0.13 3.26 -4.86
C ASP A 85 0.76 4.58 -5.30
N ASP A 86 2.10 4.59 -5.34
CA ASP A 86 2.93 5.73 -5.74
C ASP A 86 2.64 7.04 -4.94
N PHE A 87 2.37 6.92 -3.65
CA PHE A 87 2.02 8.06 -2.80
C PHE A 87 3.07 9.19 -2.80
N HIS A 88 4.32 8.88 -3.11
CA HIS A 88 5.40 9.87 -3.22
C HIS A 88 5.21 10.89 -4.35
N LEU A 89 4.29 10.66 -5.27
CA LEU A 89 3.95 11.61 -6.35
C LEU A 89 3.03 12.74 -5.87
N LEU A 90 2.44 12.62 -4.68
CA LEU A 90 1.59 13.64 -4.09
C LEU A 90 2.37 14.37 -2.99
N GLY A 91 2.64 15.65 -3.20
CA GLY A 91 3.40 16.51 -2.27
C GLY A 91 2.55 17.15 -1.17
N ASP A 92 1.24 16.96 -1.17
CA ASP A 92 0.33 17.60 -0.22
C ASP A 92 0.34 16.90 1.15
N GLU A 93 0.97 17.55 2.14
CA GLU A 93 1.11 17.01 3.50
C GLU A 93 -0.24 16.79 4.21
N ARG A 94 -1.29 17.52 3.84
CA ARG A 94 -2.64 17.36 4.42
C ARG A 94 -3.19 15.97 4.19
N VAL A 95 -2.87 15.36 3.04
CA VAL A 95 -3.28 13.98 2.75
C VAL A 95 -2.54 12.98 3.64
N ALA A 96 -1.25 13.20 3.88
CA ALA A 96 -0.49 12.34 4.80
C ALA A 96 -1.02 12.46 6.25
N ASP A 97 -1.36 13.66 6.68
CA ASP A 97 -1.98 13.90 7.99
C ASP A 97 -3.36 13.24 8.08
N PHE A 98 -4.19 13.34 7.04
CA PHE A 98 -5.47 12.62 6.95
C PHE A 98 -5.30 11.10 7.04
N LEU A 99 -4.35 10.52 6.30
CA LEU A 99 -4.07 9.08 6.38
C LEU A 99 -3.62 8.68 7.80
N GLY A 100 -2.91 9.56 8.50
CA GLY A 100 -2.55 9.35 9.90
C GLY A 100 -3.77 9.35 10.84
N VAL A 101 -4.72 10.25 10.63
CA VAL A 101 -5.99 10.29 11.39
C VAL A 101 -6.80 9.04 11.08
N LEU A 102 -7.00 8.74 9.82
CA LEU A 102 -7.74 7.56 9.37
C LEU A 102 -7.14 6.28 9.95
N GLY A 103 -5.82 6.08 9.84
CA GLY A 103 -5.15 4.89 10.35
C GLY A 103 -5.33 4.65 11.85
N ASN A 104 -5.48 5.72 12.65
CA ASN A 104 -5.80 5.60 14.08
C ASN A 104 -7.24 5.12 14.33
N MET A 105 -8.16 5.45 13.45
CA MET A 105 -9.60 5.21 13.61
C MET A 105 -10.07 3.92 12.95
N LEU A 106 -9.28 3.37 12.00
CA LEU A 106 -9.67 2.18 11.24
C LEU A 106 -10.10 1.02 12.14
N PRO A 107 -11.26 0.41 11.87
CA PRO A 107 -11.67 -0.84 12.51
C PRO A 107 -10.77 -2.01 12.09
N LEU A 108 -10.80 -3.12 12.85
CA LEU A 108 -9.89 -4.25 12.68
C LEU A 108 -10.00 -4.95 11.32
N ASN A 109 -11.15 -4.85 10.68
CA ASN A 109 -11.43 -5.43 9.36
C ASN A 109 -11.03 -4.53 8.19
N VAL A 110 -10.42 -3.35 8.45
CA VAL A 110 -9.98 -2.41 7.41
C VAL A 110 -8.47 -2.25 7.45
N HIS A 111 -7.83 -2.53 6.32
CA HIS A 111 -6.39 -2.47 6.15
C HIS A 111 -6.02 -1.38 5.15
N LEU A 112 -5.23 -0.39 5.60
CA LEU A 112 -4.69 0.67 4.75
C LEU A 112 -3.24 0.33 4.38
N ILE A 113 -2.99 0.16 3.10
CA ILE A 113 -1.65 -0.13 2.54
C ILE A 113 -1.23 1.07 1.70
N VAL A 114 -0.09 1.65 2.01
CA VAL A 114 0.45 2.79 1.24
C VAL A 114 1.83 2.45 0.72
N ALA A 115 1.99 2.46 -0.61
CA ALA A 115 3.28 2.29 -1.25
C ALA A 115 3.88 3.66 -1.61
N SER A 116 5.09 3.92 -1.11
CA SER A 116 5.81 5.17 -1.35
C SER A 116 7.32 4.91 -1.48
N ARG A 117 8.03 5.81 -2.17
CA ARG A 117 9.51 5.79 -2.23
C ARG A 117 10.13 6.59 -1.08
N ALA A 118 9.37 7.46 -0.44
CA ALA A 118 9.80 8.29 0.67
C ALA A 118 8.99 8.01 1.93
N ASN A 119 9.53 8.42 3.08
CA ASN A 119 8.77 8.47 4.32
C ASN A 119 7.68 9.54 4.20
N ILE A 120 6.43 9.12 4.32
CA ILE A 120 5.25 9.98 4.18
C ILE A 120 4.68 10.44 5.52
N LEU A 121 4.94 9.68 6.58
CA LEU A 121 4.40 9.98 7.90
C LEU A 121 5.43 10.74 8.75
N ARG A 122 4.98 11.81 9.37
CA ARG A 122 5.76 12.56 10.36
C ARG A 122 5.95 11.74 11.64
N GLY A 123 7.02 12.03 12.38
CA GLY A 123 7.37 11.28 13.60
C GLY A 123 6.23 11.24 14.64
N ASN A 124 5.50 12.34 14.83
CA ASN A 124 4.38 12.41 15.75
C ASN A 124 3.18 11.54 15.31
N VAL A 125 2.97 11.37 14.01
CA VAL A 125 1.94 10.46 13.45
C VAL A 125 2.34 9.02 13.66
N VAL A 126 3.61 8.68 13.40
CA VAL A 126 4.18 7.35 13.64
C VAL A 126 4.03 6.95 15.10
N LEU A 127 4.33 7.86 16.03
CA LEU A 127 4.17 7.60 17.48
C LEU A 127 2.71 7.36 17.86
N ARG A 128 1.77 8.11 17.29
CA ARG A 128 0.33 7.92 17.54
C ARG A 128 -0.20 6.60 17.02
N LEU A 129 0.24 6.17 15.84
CA LEU A 129 -0.17 4.89 15.25
C LEU A 129 0.39 3.70 16.04
N GLY A 130 1.60 3.82 16.59
CA GLY A 130 2.21 2.80 17.43
C GLY A 130 2.19 1.41 16.80
N SER A 131 1.61 0.44 17.49
CA SER A 131 1.50 -0.95 17.02
C SER A 131 0.52 -1.17 15.85
N LYS A 132 -0.30 -0.18 15.50
CA LYS A 132 -1.18 -0.23 14.32
C LYS A 132 -0.39 -0.01 13.01
N LEU A 133 0.83 0.54 13.09
CA LEU A 133 1.66 0.81 11.92
C LEU A 133 2.69 -0.31 11.73
N TYR A 134 2.58 -1.02 10.60
CA TYR A 134 3.63 -1.92 10.14
C TYR A 134 4.36 -1.30 8.94
N ARG A 135 5.68 -1.17 9.06
CA ARG A 135 6.52 -0.58 8.02
C ARG A 135 7.40 -1.63 7.37
N LEU A 136 7.27 -1.76 6.05
CA LEU A 136 8.20 -2.53 5.21
C LEU A 136 9.19 -1.58 4.55
N SER A 137 10.47 -1.79 4.78
CA SER A 137 11.56 -1.07 4.11
C SER A 137 11.93 -1.75 2.79
N GLY A 138 12.79 -1.09 1.99
CA GLY A 138 13.38 -1.71 0.81
C GLY A 138 14.14 -2.99 1.15
N GLU A 139 14.84 -3.03 2.28
CA GLU A 139 15.60 -4.20 2.74
C GLU A 139 14.72 -5.44 2.91
N ASN A 140 13.47 -5.27 3.40
CA ASN A 140 12.52 -6.37 3.56
C ASN A 140 12.02 -6.93 2.22
N LEU A 141 12.28 -6.25 1.11
CA LEU A 141 11.85 -6.65 -0.24
C LEU A 141 13.02 -7.15 -1.12
N ARG A 142 14.23 -7.19 -0.57
CA ARG A 142 15.37 -7.81 -1.25
C ARG A 142 15.32 -9.31 -1.09
N LEU A 143 15.59 -10.02 -2.17
CA LEU A 143 15.73 -11.48 -2.14
C LEU A 143 17.10 -11.84 -1.56
N ASN A 144 17.12 -12.75 -0.63
CA ASN A 144 18.35 -13.41 -0.19
C ASN A 144 18.69 -14.59 -1.12
N ALA A 145 19.83 -15.27 -0.88
CA ALA A 145 20.29 -16.37 -1.72
C ALA A 145 19.30 -17.56 -1.77
N GLU A 146 18.68 -17.89 -0.65
CA GLU A 146 17.70 -18.98 -0.57
C GLU A 146 16.43 -18.63 -1.34
N GLU A 147 15.89 -17.43 -1.14
CA GLU A 147 14.69 -16.94 -1.82
C GLU A 147 14.91 -16.83 -3.34
N LEU A 148 16.12 -16.41 -3.75
CA LEU A 148 16.50 -16.33 -5.15
C LEU A 148 16.60 -17.72 -5.77
N SER A 149 17.16 -18.70 -5.05
CA SER A 149 17.21 -20.11 -5.49
C SER A 149 15.82 -20.69 -5.69
N VAL A 150 14.91 -20.48 -4.71
CA VAL A 150 13.51 -20.91 -4.81
C VAL A 150 12.80 -20.24 -5.97
N TYR A 151 13.04 -18.95 -6.19
CA TYR A 151 12.46 -18.21 -7.33
C TYR A 151 12.93 -18.79 -8.66
N ALA A 152 14.25 -19.01 -8.83
CA ALA A 152 14.83 -19.60 -10.04
C ALA A 152 14.23 -20.97 -10.35
N GLN A 153 14.09 -21.84 -9.32
CA GLN A 153 13.44 -23.17 -9.47
C GLN A 153 11.99 -23.04 -9.95
N LYS A 154 11.22 -22.09 -9.41
CA LYS A 154 9.84 -21.81 -9.87
C LYS A 154 9.77 -21.33 -11.31
N CYS A 155 10.80 -20.67 -11.80
CA CYS A 155 10.97 -20.27 -13.21
C CYS A 155 11.50 -21.40 -14.10
N GLY A 156 11.72 -22.59 -13.56
CA GLY A 156 12.24 -23.75 -14.30
C GLY A 156 13.76 -23.76 -14.51
N THR A 157 14.50 -22.91 -13.76
CA THR A 157 15.96 -22.77 -13.86
C THR A 157 16.63 -23.21 -12.57
N SER A 158 17.68 -24.03 -12.68
CA SER A 158 18.55 -24.39 -11.55
C SER A 158 19.83 -23.57 -11.62
N LEU A 159 20.09 -22.74 -10.62
CA LEU A 159 21.33 -21.98 -10.52
C LEU A 159 22.32 -22.72 -9.61
N ASN A 160 23.59 -22.82 -10.05
CA ASN A 160 24.68 -23.27 -9.19
C ASN A 160 25.13 -22.15 -8.24
N ALA A 161 25.99 -22.46 -7.27
CA ALA A 161 26.41 -21.49 -6.24
C ALA A 161 27.09 -20.24 -6.83
N SER A 162 27.88 -20.39 -7.91
CA SER A 162 28.55 -19.27 -8.57
C SER A 162 27.56 -18.35 -9.29
N GLN A 163 26.65 -18.94 -10.05
CA GLN A 163 25.60 -18.20 -10.76
C GLN A 163 24.65 -17.47 -9.80
N LEU A 164 24.30 -18.12 -8.67
CA LEU A 164 23.49 -17.53 -7.63
C LEU A 164 24.17 -16.31 -7.01
N SER A 165 25.46 -16.43 -6.68
CA SER A 165 26.27 -15.34 -6.14
C SER A 165 26.41 -14.17 -7.12
N GLU A 166 26.65 -14.45 -8.39
CA GLU A 166 26.77 -13.43 -9.44
C GLU A 166 25.44 -12.69 -9.65
N LEU A 167 24.33 -13.43 -9.74
CA LEU A 167 22.99 -12.84 -9.90
C LEU A 167 22.60 -12.01 -8.67
N LEU A 168 22.92 -12.48 -7.47
CA LEU A 168 22.66 -11.74 -6.25
C LEU A 168 23.48 -10.45 -6.18
N HIS A 169 24.74 -10.50 -6.60
CA HIS A 169 25.61 -9.35 -6.64
C HIS A 169 25.17 -8.31 -7.70
N SER A 170 24.86 -8.74 -8.91
CA SER A 170 24.43 -7.86 -10.00
C SER A 170 23.04 -7.25 -9.78
N SER A 171 22.13 -7.98 -9.13
CA SER A 171 20.77 -7.52 -8.85
C SER A 171 20.64 -6.82 -7.51
N GLU A 172 21.65 -6.90 -6.63
CA GLU A 172 21.57 -6.48 -5.23
C GLU A 172 20.35 -7.07 -4.49
N GLY A 173 19.85 -8.20 -4.94
CA GLY A 173 18.62 -8.84 -4.43
C GLY A 173 17.32 -8.17 -4.85
N TRP A 174 17.35 -7.14 -5.71
CA TRP A 174 16.13 -6.51 -6.18
C TRP A 174 15.37 -7.38 -7.18
N PHE A 175 14.12 -7.73 -6.85
CA PHE A 175 13.29 -8.59 -7.69
C PHE A 175 13.20 -8.14 -9.15
N SER A 176 13.06 -6.82 -9.40
CA SER A 176 13.01 -6.29 -10.77
C SER A 176 14.31 -6.49 -11.55
N ALA A 177 15.47 -6.40 -10.88
CA ALA A 177 16.75 -6.64 -11.52
C ALA A 177 16.96 -8.14 -11.75
N VAL A 178 16.53 -9.00 -10.84
CA VAL A 178 16.54 -10.46 -11.02
C VAL A 178 15.68 -10.89 -12.20
N TYR A 179 14.49 -10.28 -12.35
CA TYR A 179 13.56 -10.62 -13.44
C TYR A 179 14.09 -10.22 -14.83
N LEU A 180 14.93 -9.18 -14.91
CA LEU A 180 15.47 -8.65 -16.16
C LEU A 180 16.83 -9.29 -16.58
N ASN A 181 17.46 -10.06 -15.69
CA ASN A 181 18.69 -10.82 -15.97
C ASN A 181 18.37 -12.28 -16.25
#